data_16a061d7bd07dcb92d8681abe90d4139
#
_entry.id   16a061d7bd07dcb92d8681abe90d4139
#
_cell.length_a   1.000
_cell.length_b   1.000
_cell.length_c   1.000
_cell.angle_alpha   90.00
_cell.angle_beta   90.00
_cell.angle_gamma   90.00
#
_symmetry.space_group_name_H-M   'P 1'
#
loop_
_entity.id
_entity.type
_entity.pdbx_description
1 polymer ?
#
loop_
_entity_poly.entity_id
_entity_poly.type
_entity_poly.pdbx_seq_one_letter_code
_entity_poly.pdbx_strand_id
1 'polypeptide(L)'
;MRVSATPFSDPRQLTAIDALIAEAPDQIGLRFGRACCLEDLGRIDDALAAYIAVLDREPTHFGGLTNLGSLLFERGRTNDARPYVEAAAKLYPRDPIALVNFAQLQTERGESDAAIAIYTAVLEKKPDFLHAHLGLAKIYGARGDVARMQAHFERAFAEPKTWSFPYRGAGPPLQVLLLVSAFGGDMVTNLFFDDRVVQKAVLLADSVRGELSVPPYHVLFNAIGDADRSAASLECAVAIAAASPAAVINQPAAVLQTGRVEMMQRLRGIDGIRVPRTQRIARAELSAAALTERGFTFPLLVRSPGHHAGDHFALVPDAAALEACAATLPGAELLAIEYLDARGPDGAVRKYRVVWVDGQLYPVHAAIAPQWKVHYFSADMTDRADHRAEEAEFLDDIVAVTGRRGLRALAEICALMELDYCGVDFGVDRDGTILIFEANATMAVYSPEAGGMWEYRRVAIDRVIAAVRAMLVTRAETAGYAAV
;
A
#
# COMPACT_ATOMS: atom_id res chain seq x y z
N MET A 1 11.19 0.32 -8.94
CA MET A 1 11.53 -0.91 -9.69
C MET A 1 12.72 -1.60 -9.05
N ARG A 2 12.66 -2.88 -8.77
CA ARG A 2 13.67 -3.64 -8.02
C ARG A 2 14.41 -4.67 -8.88
N VAL A 3 15.59 -5.05 -8.41
CA VAL A 3 16.42 -6.12 -8.99
C VAL A 3 16.14 -7.40 -8.22
N SER A 4 15.39 -8.33 -8.79
CA SER A 4 15.23 -9.69 -8.26
C SER A 4 15.12 -10.65 -9.43
N ALA A 5 15.87 -11.74 -9.36
CA ALA A 5 15.84 -12.76 -10.41
C ALA A 5 14.85 -13.90 -10.12
N THR A 6 14.40 -14.07 -8.86
CA THR A 6 13.49 -15.16 -8.45
C THR A 6 12.71 -14.74 -7.19
N PRO A 7 11.39 -14.88 -7.15
CA PRO A 7 10.62 -14.61 -5.93
C PRO A 7 10.96 -15.66 -4.85
N PHE A 8 11.32 -15.20 -3.66
CA PHE A 8 11.60 -16.01 -2.49
C PHE A 8 10.37 -16.03 -1.59
N SER A 9 9.41 -16.88 -1.89
CA SER A 9 8.12 -16.94 -1.17
C SER A 9 8.03 -18.03 -0.08
N ASP A 10 9.09 -18.83 0.11
CA ASP A 10 9.13 -19.90 1.09
C ASP A 10 9.97 -19.52 2.32
N PRO A 11 9.38 -19.48 3.55
CA PRO A 11 10.13 -19.23 4.78
C PRO A 11 11.31 -20.18 5.01
N ARG A 12 11.28 -21.41 4.46
CA ARG A 12 12.40 -22.36 4.55
C ARG A 12 13.62 -21.88 3.76
N GLN A 13 13.42 -21.07 2.72
CA GLN A 13 14.54 -20.46 1.98
C GLN A 13 15.29 -19.46 2.85
N LEU A 14 14.58 -18.71 3.69
CA LEU A 14 15.20 -17.80 4.66
C LEU A 14 16.09 -18.57 5.64
N THR A 15 15.58 -19.67 6.22
CA THR A 15 16.36 -20.53 7.11
C THR A 15 17.59 -21.14 6.40
N ALA A 16 17.43 -21.57 5.15
CA ALA A 16 18.56 -22.11 4.36
C ALA A 16 19.60 -21.02 4.05
N ILE A 17 19.16 -19.80 3.69
CA ILE A 17 20.06 -18.67 3.47
C ILE A 17 20.77 -18.28 4.78
N ASP A 18 20.08 -18.27 5.91
CA ASP A 18 20.69 -17.97 7.22
C ASP A 18 21.77 -18.99 7.59
N ALA A 19 21.55 -20.29 7.30
CA ALA A 19 22.57 -21.33 7.48
C ALA A 19 23.80 -21.07 6.57
N LEU A 20 23.58 -20.74 5.31
CA LEU A 20 24.68 -20.42 4.38
C LEU A 20 25.44 -19.13 4.79
N ILE A 21 24.77 -18.15 5.34
CA ILE A 21 25.40 -16.93 5.88
C ILE A 21 26.26 -17.29 7.11
N ALA A 22 25.81 -18.23 7.94
CA ALA A 22 26.60 -18.68 9.09
C ALA A 22 27.91 -19.37 8.66
N GLU A 23 27.88 -20.11 7.55
CA GLU A 23 29.07 -20.77 6.96
C GLU A 23 29.97 -19.78 6.21
N ALA A 24 29.37 -18.76 5.55
CA ALA A 24 30.07 -17.79 4.72
C ALA A 24 29.62 -16.35 5.02
N PRO A 25 29.97 -15.79 6.20
CA PRO A 25 29.42 -14.53 6.71
C PRO A 25 29.77 -13.29 5.85
N ASP A 26 30.82 -13.36 5.06
CA ASP A 26 31.27 -12.23 4.22
C ASP A 26 30.70 -12.25 2.80
N GLN A 27 29.90 -13.25 2.46
CA GLN A 27 29.31 -13.39 1.14
C GLN A 27 28.10 -12.43 0.97
N ILE A 28 28.36 -11.26 0.37
CA ILE A 28 27.37 -10.19 0.16
C ILE A 28 26.13 -10.67 -0.61
N GLY A 29 26.32 -11.52 -1.63
CA GLY A 29 25.23 -12.08 -2.42
C GLY A 29 24.21 -12.86 -1.58
N LEU A 30 24.64 -13.59 -0.53
CA LEU A 30 23.74 -14.28 0.39
C LEU A 30 22.95 -13.29 1.25
N ARG A 31 23.61 -12.24 1.74
CA ARG A 31 22.94 -11.19 2.53
C ARG A 31 21.92 -10.41 1.70
N PHE A 32 22.26 -10.11 0.44
CA PHE A 32 21.32 -9.51 -0.50
C PHE A 32 20.14 -10.46 -0.80
N GLY A 33 20.42 -11.74 -1.06
CA GLY A 33 19.38 -12.76 -1.22
C GLY A 33 18.46 -12.88 0.00
N ARG A 34 19.02 -12.77 1.22
CA ARG A 34 18.24 -12.72 2.46
C ARG A 34 17.30 -11.51 2.51
N ALA A 35 17.80 -10.34 2.14
CA ALA A 35 17.00 -9.12 2.09
C ALA A 35 15.83 -9.25 1.09
N CYS A 36 16.09 -9.79 -0.10
CA CYS A 36 15.05 -10.07 -1.09
C CYS A 36 14.02 -11.08 -0.56
N CYS A 37 14.49 -12.15 0.11
CA CYS A 37 13.60 -13.15 0.71
C CYS A 37 12.68 -12.54 1.78
N LEU A 38 13.22 -11.70 2.66
CA LEU A 38 12.44 -10.99 3.68
C LEU A 38 11.38 -10.07 3.06
N GLU A 39 11.76 -9.35 2.00
CA GLU A 39 10.82 -8.50 1.25
C GLU A 39 9.69 -9.31 0.60
N ASP A 40 10.01 -10.41 -0.07
CA ASP A 40 9.03 -11.29 -0.70
C ASP A 40 8.12 -12.00 0.33
N LEU A 41 8.61 -12.24 1.55
CA LEU A 41 7.83 -12.75 2.66
C LEU A 41 6.97 -11.67 3.36
N GLY A 42 7.02 -10.41 2.90
CA GLY A 42 6.29 -9.29 3.50
C GLY A 42 6.88 -8.81 4.83
N ARG A 43 8.08 -9.27 5.21
CA ARG A 43 8.82 -8.86 6.41
C ARG A 43 9.59 -7.56 6.13
N ILE A 44 8.84 -6.49 5.94
CA ILE A 44 9.35 -5.25 5.33
C ILE A 44 10.41 -4.57 6.19
N ASP A 45 10.21 -4.46 7.51
CA ASP A 45 11.18 -3.80 8.39
C ASP A 45 12.49 -4.57 8.43
N ASP A 46 12.40 -5.90 8.46
CA ASP A 46 13.57 -6.78 8.40
C ASP A 46 14.28 -6.69 7.05
N ALA A 47 13.52 -6.57 5.94
CA ALA A 47 14.08 -6.37 4.61
C ALA A 47 14.81 -5.03 4.50
N LEU A 48 14.22 -3.93 5.02
CA LEU A 48 14.88 -2.62 5.08
C LEU A 48 16.19 -2.70 5.86
N ALA A 49 16.17 -3.29 7.05
CA ALA A 49 17.37 -3.47 7.86
C ALA A 49 18.42 -4.35 7.16
N ALA A 50 17.98 -5.42 6.48
CA ALA A 50 18.88 -6.31 5.74
C ALA A 50 19.50 -5.64 4.51
N TYR A 51 18.77 -4.81 3.75
CA TYR A 51 19.32 -4.02 2.65
C TYR A 51 20.33 -2.98 3.16
N ILE A 52 20.04 -2.31 4.27
CA ILE A 52 20.99 -1.38 4.91
C ILE A 52 22.27 -2.12 5.29
N ALA A 53 22.16 -3.30 5.93
CA ALA A 53 23.31 -4.10 6.30
C ALA A 53 24.14 -4.60 5.08
N VAL A 54 23.54 -4.78 3.92
CA VAL A 54 24.26 -5.00 2.66
C VAL A 54 25.05 -3.76 2.26
N LEU A 55 24.43 -2.59 2.32
CA LEU A 55 25.06 -1.32 1.94
C LEU A 55 26.12 -0.84 2.93
N ASP A 56 26.01 -1.18 4.21
CA ASP A 56 27.05 -0.93 5.22
C ASP A 56 28.36 -1.68 4.89
N ARG A 57 28.27 -2.84 4.23
CA ARG A 57 29.43 -3.64 3.82
C ARG A 57 29.90 -3.30 2.41
N GLU A 58 28.98 -3.06 1.50
CA GLU A 58 29.21 -2.70 0.11
C GLU A 58 28.33 -1.50 -0.30
N PRO A 59 28.77 -0.27 -0.01
CA PRO A 59 27.98 0.94 -0.28
C PRO A 59 27.59 1.15 -1.76
N THR A 60 28.29 0.47 -2.65
CA THR A 60 28.02 0.52 -4.10
C THR A 60 27.21 -0.65 -4.62
N HIS A 61 26.69 -1.54 -3.75
CA HIS A 61 25.94 -2.72 -4.18
C HIS A 61 24.66 -2.34 -4.95
N PHE A 62 24.64 -2.61 -6.24
CA PHE A 62 23.57 -2.19 -7.16
C PHE A 62 22.16 -2.60 -6.67
N GLY A 63 21.98 -3.91 -6.38
CA GLY A 63 20.72 -4.44 -5.90
C GLY A 63 20.31 -3.84 -4.54
N GLY A 64 21.28 -3.62 -3.65
CA GLY A 64 21.01 -2.97 -2.35
C GLY A 64 20.46 -1.55 -2.52
N LEU A 65 21.12 -0.72 -3.33
CA LEU A 65 20.70 0.65 -3.61
C LEU A 65 19.34 0.71 -4.30
N THR A 66 19.14 -0.09 -5.34
CA THR A 66 17.90 -0.04 -6.14
C THR A 66 16.71 -0.61 -5.40
N ASN A 67 16.88 -1.75 -4.69
CA ASN A 67 15.78 -2.39 -3.98
C ASN A 67 15.39 -1.62 -2.71
N LEU A 68 16.38 -1.14 -1.92
CA LEU A 68 16.08 -0.31 -0.76
C LEU A 68 15.37 0.98 -1.18
N GLY A 69 15.87 1.66 -2.22
CA GLY A 69 15.23 2.85 -2.76
C GLY A 69 13.79 2.59 -3.22
N SER A 70 13.56 1.50 -3.96
CA SER A 70 12.23 1.12 -4.44
C SER A 70 11.28 0.76 -3.30
N LEU A 71 11.74 -0.02 -2.32
CA LEU A 71 10.94 -0.42 -1.17
C LEU A 71 10.53 0.78 -0.32
N LEU A 72 11.42 1.74 -0.11
CA LEU A 72 11.11 2.99 0.56
C LEU A 72 10.10 3.83 -0.23
N PHE A 73 10.22 3.90 -1.56
CA PHE A 73 9.23 4.54 -2.42
C PHE A 73 7.84 3.89 -2.31
N GLU A 74 7.77 2.57 -2.39
CA GLU A 74 6.52 1.82 -2.27
C GLU A 74 5.83 2.04 -0.91
N ARG A 75 6.62 2.39 0.10
CA ARG A 75 6.14 2.74 1.45
C ARG A 75 5.84 4.23 1.64
N GLY A 76 5.94 5.04 0.57
CA GLY A 76 5.74 6.48 0.64
C GLY A 76 6.86 7.24 1.35
N ARG A 77 7.98 6.58 1.69
CA ARG A 77 9.15 7.18 2.36
C ARG A 77 10.11 7.80 1.35
N THR A 78 9.58 8.68 0.50
CA THR A 78 10.31 9.28 -0.64
C THR A 78 11.59 10.01 -0.21
N ASN A 79 11.56 10.71 0.92
CA ASN A 79 12.75 11.41 1.42
C ASN A 79 13.85 10.44 1.87
N ASP A 80 13.48 9.31 2.44
CA ASP A 80 14.43 8.28 2.86
C ASP A 80 14.96 7.49 1.66
N ALA A 81 14.16 7.32 0.60
CA ALA A 81 14.56 6.66 -0.63
C ALA A 81 15.62 7.44 -1.41
N ARG A 82 15.56 8.78 -1.35
CA ARG A 82 16.36 9.68 -2.16
C ARG A 82 17.85 9.38 -2.18
N PRO A 83 18.58 9.26 -1.04
CA PRO A 83 20.03 9.06 -1.07
C PRO A 83 20.42 7.77 -1.81
N TYR A 84 19.63 6.73 -1.72
CA TYR A 84 19.89 5.43 -2.37
C TYR A 84 19.62 5.49 -3.87
N VAL A 85 18.54 6.13 -4.27
CA VAL A 85 18.16 6.30 -5.68
C VAL A 85 19.15 7.21 -6.41
N GLU A 86 19.54 8.33 -5.80
CA GLU A 86 20.56 9.24 -6.36
C GLU A 86 21.92 8.54 -6.46
N ALA A 87 22.32 7.77 -5.44
CA ALA A 87 23.56 7.01 -5.47
C ALA A 87 23.54 5.95 -6.58
N ALA A 88 22.42 5.20 -6.73
CA ALA A 88 22.28 4.22 -7.81
C ALA A 88 22.42 4.85 -9.20
N ALA A 89 21.72 5.96 -9.45
CA ALA A 89 21.79 6.66 -10.74
C ALA A 89 23.20 7.21 -11.03
N LYS A 90 23.88 7.72 -10.01
CA LYS A 90 25.26 8.25 -10.13
C LYS A 90 26.28 7.14 -10.41
N LEU A 91 26.16 6.00 -9.70
CA LEU A 91 27.10 4.88 -9.84
C LEU A 91 26.84 4.04 -11.09
N TYR A 92 25.57 3.96 -11.51
CA TYR A 92 25.11 3.14 -12.63
C TYR A 92 24.37 3.97 -13.70
N PRO A 93 25.02 4.98 -14.32
CA PRO A 93 24.37 5.96 -15.21
C PRO A 93 23.91 5.39 -16.55
N ARG A 94 24.11 4.10 -16.79
CA ARG A 94 23.65 3.40 -18.01
C ARG A 94 22.61 2.32 -17.70
N ASP A 95 22.34 2.07 -16.44
CA ASP A 95 21.39 1.05 -16.05
C ASP A 95 19.96 1.60 -16.09
N PRO A 96 19.03 0.98 -16.83
CA PRO A 96 17.67 1.50 -17.00
C PRO A 96 16.85 1.48 -15.70
N ILE A 97 17.12 0.54 -14.78
CA ILE A 97 16.41 0.46 -13.50
C ILE A 97 16.81 1.64 -12.61
N ALA A 98 18.12 1.89 -12.49
CA ALA A 98 18.62 3.03 -11.71
C ALA A 98 18.08 4.36 -12.26
N LEU A 99 18.11 4.52 -13.60
CA LEU A 99 17.63 5.74 -14.25
C LEU A 99 16.12 5.94 -14.10
N VAL A 100 15.32 4.88 -14.25
CA VAL A 100 13.86 4.98 -14.10
C VAL A 100 13.47 5.27 -12.65
N ASN A 101 14.13 4.66 -11.66
CA ASN A 101 13.90 5.00 -10.25
C ASN A 101 14.26 6.47 -9.96
N PHE A 102 15.35 6.97 -10.56
CA PHE A 102 15.72 8.38 -10.42
C PHE A 102 14.73 9.33 -11.12
N ALA A 103 14.26 8.99 -12.32
CA ALA A 103 13.22 9.76 -13.02
C ALA A 103 11.90 9.78 -12.22
N GLN A 104 11.55 8.68 -11.55
CA GLN A 104 10.41 8.66 -10.65
C GLN A 104 10.59 9.62 -9.47
N LEU A 105 11.77 9.65 -8.85
CA LEU A 105 12.11 10.62 -7.80
C LEU A 105 11.95 12.07 -8.29
N GLN A 106 12.44 12.39 -9.48
CA GLN A 106 12.29 13.71 -10.10
C GLN A 106 10.81 14.06 -10.33
N THR A 107 10.00 13.09 -10.76
CA THR A 107 8.55 13.29 -10.94
C THR A 107 7.86 13.64 -9.62
N GLU A 108 8.18 12.93 -8.53
CA GLU A 108 7.61 13.19 -7.20
C GLU A 108 8.03 14.56 -6.63
N ARG A 109 9.18 15.07 -7.06
CA ARG A 109 9.66 16.42 -6.72
C ARG A 109 9.07 17.53 -7.59
N GLY A 110 8.24 17.17 -8.59
CA GLY A 110 7.71 18.13 -9.56
C GLY A 110 8.67 18.50 -10.68
N GLU A 111 9.87 17.88 -10.73
CA GLU A 111 10.91 18.13 -11.74
C GLU A 111 10.59 17.32 -13.04
N SER A 112 9.37 17.50 -13.55
CA SER A 112 8.83 16.67 -14.63
C SER A 112 9.64 16.74 -15.94
N ASP A 113 10.26 17.87 -16.28
CA ASP A 113 11.06 17.98 -17.51
C ASP A 113 12.36 17.16 -17.41
N ALA A 114 13.00 17.16 -16.25
CA ALA A 114 14.16 16.31 -15.99
C ALA A 114 13.79 14.83 -16.07
N ALA A 115 12.65 14.44 -15.49
CA ALA A 115 12.15 13.08 -15.56
C ALA A 115 11.85 12.65 -17.00
N ILE A 116 11.21 13.49 -17.80
CA ILE A 116 10.94 13.23 -19.24
C ILE A 116 12.25 12.95 -19.98
N ALA A 117 13.26 13.78 -19.78
CA ALA A 117 14.55 13.62 -20.45
C ALA A 117 15.19 12.25 -20.11
N ILE A 118 15.14 11.85 -18.83
CA ILE A 118 15.70 10.56 -18.39
C ILE A 118 14.91 9.39 -18.96
N TYR A 119 13.59 9.40 -18.86
CA TYR A 119 12.75 8.32 -19.44
C TYR A 119 12.97 8.19 -20.95
N THR A 120 13.04 9.33 -21.66
CA THR A 120 13.29 9.33 -23.12
C THR A 120 14.65 8.71 -23.44
N ALA A 121 15.71 9.06 -22.71
CA ALA A 121 17.04 8.48 -22.88
C ALA A 121 17.08 6.97 -22.60
N VAL A 122 16.25 6.47 -21.66
CA VAL A 122 16.07 5.03 -21.44
C VAL A 122 15.42 4.37 -22.66
N LEU A 123 14.35 4.99 -23.21
CA LEU A 123 13.60 4.46 -24.36
C LEU A 123 14.40 4.49 -25.66
N GLU A 124 15.34 5.42 -25.84
CA GLU A 124 16.29 5.40 -26.97
C GLU A 124 17.13 4.12 -27.02
N LYS A 125 17.45 3.53 -25.86
CA LYS A 125 18.24 2.31 -25.73
C LYS A 125 17.39 1.06 -25.60
N LYS A 126 16.23 1.17 -24.97
CA LYS A 126 15.27 0.10 -24.73
C LYS A 126 13.85 0.59 -25.05
N PRO A 127 13.46 0.56 -26.35
CA PRO A 127 12.20 1.15 -26.82
C PRO A 127 10.94 0.60 -26.13
N ASP A 128 10.97 -0.65 -25.63
CA ASP A 128 9.83 -1.32 -25.00
C ASP A 128 9.92 -1.35 -23.47
N PHE A 129 10.72 -0.43 -22.88
CA PHE A 129 10.89 -0.44 -21.42
C PHE A 129 9.63 0.07 -20.72
N LEU A 130 8.80 -0.88 -20.26
CA LEU A 130 7.48 -0.67 -19.67
C LEU A 130 7.42 0.53 -18.69
N HIS A 131 8.33 0.53 -17.71
CA HIS A 131 8.28 1.54 -16.64
C HIS A 131 8.66 2.96 -17.12
N ALA A 132 9.45 3.09 -18.16
CA ALA A 132 9.74 4.39 -18.75
C ALA A 132 8.52 4.94 -19.53
N HIS A 133 7.82 4.08 -20.27
CA HIS A 133 6.56 4.45 -20.89
C HIS A 133 5.49 4.85 -19.88
N LEU A 134 5.34 4.08 -18.79
CA LEU A 134 4.39 4.41 -17.72
C LEU A 134 4.73 5.73 -17.02
N GLY A 135 6.01 5.98 -16.77
CA GLY A 135 6.46 7.25 -16.19
C GLY A 135 6.12 8.45 -17.09
N LEU A 136 6.37 8.34 -18.40
CA LEU A 136 6.02 9.37 -19.38
C LEU A 136 4.49 9.55 -19.49
N ALA A 137 3.73 8.46 -19.54
CA ALA A 137 2.28 8.53 -19.58
C ALA A 137 1.71 9.26 -18.34
N LYS A 138 2.22 8.95 -17.13
CA LYS A 138 1.84 9.65 -15.89
C LYS A 138 2.10 11.16 -15.98
N ILE A 139 3.29 11.55 -16.45
CA ILE A 139 3.68 12.96 -16.54
C ILE A 139 2.83 13.69 -17.59
N TYR A 140 2.65 13.12 -18.78
CA TYR A 140 1.83 13.74 -19.83
C TYR A 140 0.35 13.82 -19.44
N GLY A 141 -0.18 12.82 -18.73
CA GLY A 141 -1.53 12.86 -18.18
C GLY A 141 -1.71 14.00 -17.17
N ALA A 142 -0.76 14.17 -16.24
CA ALA A 142 -0.79 15.29 -15.29
C ALA A 142 -0.67 16.68 -15.96
N ARG A 143 -0.09 16.76 -17.16
CA ARG A 143 -0.03 17.97 -17.99
C ARG A 143 -1.23 18.18 -18.90
N GLY A 144 -2.18 17.25 -18.91
CA GLY A 144 -3.33 17.29 -19.82
C GLY A 144 -3.00 16.95 -21.29
N ASP A 145 -1.79 16.46 -21.58
CA ASP A 145 -1.40 16.00 -22.93
C ASP A 145 -1.88 14.55 -23.14
N VAL A 146 -3.18 14.44 -23.40
CA VAL A 146 -3.86 13.15 -23.57
C VAL A 146 -3.27 12.33 -24.72
N ALA A 147 -2.87 13.00 -25.81
CA ALA A 147 -2.35 12.32 -27.00
C ALA A 147 -1.01 11.59 -26.69
N ARG A 148 -0.07 12.28 -26.05
CA ARG A 148 1.20 11.64 -25.65
C ARG A 148 1.01 10.61 -24.56
N MET A 149 0.17 10.89 -23.57
CA MET A 149 -0.21 9.93 -22.54
C MET A 149 -0.67 8.62 -23.19
N GLN A 150 -1.62 8.70 -24.11
CA GLN A 150 -2.19 7.54 -24.78
C GLN A 150 -1.16 6.78 -25.63
N ALA A 151 -0.34 7.50 -26.40
CA ALA A 151 0.74 6.88 -27.19
C ALA A 151 1.75 6.09 -26.34
N HIS A 152 2.07 6.57 -25.15
CA HIS A 152 2.95 5.83 -24.22
C HIS A 152 2.24 4.64 -23.57
N PHE A 153 0.95 4.75 -23.23
CA PHE A 153 0.16 3.61 -22.76
C PHE A 153 0.03 2.50 -23.83
N GLU A 154 -0.22 2.85 -25.08
CA GLU A 154 -0.29 1.87 -26.17
C GLU A 154 1.01 1.10 -26.31
N ARG A 155 2.16 1.76 -26.19
CA ARG A 155 3.47 1.09 -26.22
C ARG A 155 3.76 0.27 -24.96
N ALA A 156 3.41 0.77 -23.80
CA ALA A 156 3.56 0.04 -22.55
C ALA A 156 2.79 -1.28 -22.55
N PHE A 157 1.61 -1.27 -23.16
CA PHE A 157 0.63 -2.35 -23.13
C PHE A 157 0.29 -2.90 -24.52
N ALA A 158 1.31 -2.99 -25.39
CA ALA A 158 1.15 -3.61 -26.72
C ALA A 158 0.60 -5.04 -26.64
N GLU A 159 0.90 -5.74 -25.53
CA GLU A 159 0.37 -7.05 -25.20
C GLU A 159 -0.06 -7.10 -23.72
N PRO A 160 -1.07 -7.94 -23.35
CA PRO A 160 -1.42 -8.16 -21.96
C PRO A 160 -0.23 -8.64 -21.14
N LYS A 161 0.01 -7.98 -20.01
CA LYS A 161 1.12 -8.31 -19.12
C LYS A 161 0.66 -9.23 -18.00
N THR A 162 0.92 -10.54 -18.17
CA THR A 162 0.58 -11.59 -17.22
C THR A 162 1.83 -12.34 -16.79
N TRP A 163 1.94 -12.61 -15.50
CA TRP A 163 3.04 -13.41 -14.93
C TRP A 163 2.47 -14.54 -14.10
N SER A 164 2.89 -15.77 -14.36
CA SER A 164 2.55 -16.93 -13.54
C SER A 164 3.68 -17.25 -12.57
N PHE A 165 3.32 -17.56 -11.34
CA PHE A 165 4.25 -17.93 -10.28
C PHE A 165 4.26 -19.45 -10.11
N PRO A 166 5.42 -20.07 -9.79
CA PRO A 166 5.52 -21.51 -9.63
C PRO A 166 4.67 -21.99 -8.43
N TYR A 167 3.98 -23.10 -8.62
CA TYR A 167 3.30 -23.85 -7.56
C TYR A 167 4.24 -24.92 -7.01
N ARG A 168 4.30 -25.08 -5.70
CA ARG A 168 5.20 -25.99 -4.99
C ARG A 168 4.47 -26.99 -4.08
N GLY A 169 3.14 -27.06 -4.14
CA GLY A 169 2.34 -28.01 -3.38
C GLY A 169 2.35 -29.42 -3.99
N ALA A 170 1.84 -30.38 -3.24
CA ALA A 170 1.74 -31.78 -3.67
C ALA A 170 0.38 -32.13 -4.28
N GLY A 171 -0.66 -31.37 -3.96
CA GLY A 171 -2.04 -31.57 -4.45
C GLY A 171 -2.41 -30.63 -5.60
N PRO A 172 -3.68 -30.63 -6.05
CA PRO A 172 -4.15 -29.65 -7.04
C PRO A 172 -4.11 -28.23 -6.46
N PRO A 173 -3.58 -27.23 -7.20
CA PRO A 173 -3.50 -25.87 -6.70
C PRO A 173 -4.86 -25.17 -6.69
N LEU A 174 -5.09 -24.33 -5.71
CA LEU A 174 -6.07 -23.27 -5.81
C LEU A 174 -5.54 -22.21 -6.78
N GLN A 175 -6.18 -22.05 -7.94
CA GLN A 175 -5.74 -21.14 -8.98
C GLN A 175 -6.36 -19.74 -8.78
N VAL A 176 -5.51 -18.72 -8.62
CA VAL A 176 -5.92 -17.32 -8.40
C VAL A 176 -5.35 -16.42 -9.48
N LEU A 177 -6.23 -15.66 -10.15
CA LEU A 177 -5.84 -14.54 -10.99
C LEU A 177 -5.88 -13.25 -10.16
N LEU A 178 -4.71 -12.64 -9.94
CA LEU A 178 -4.55 -11.41 -9.18
C LEU A 178 -4.51 -10.22 -10.12
N LEU A 179 -5.45 -9.28 -10.00
CA LEU A 179 -5.42 -8.01 -10.71
C LEU A 179 -4.59 -7.00 -9.94
N VAL A 180 -3.67 -6.34 -10.64
CA VAL A 180 -2.82 -5.27 -10.11
C VAL A 180 -2.80 -4.07 -11.05
N SER A 181 -2.42 -2.91 -10.50
CA SER A 181 -2.30 -1.65 -11.24
C SER A 181 -0.87 -1.40 -11.71
N ALA A 182 -0.72 -0.82 -12.89
CA ALA A 182 0.55 -0.26 -13.37
C ALA A 182 1.02 0.97 -12.56
N PHE A 183 0.11 1.62 -11.84
CA PHE A 183 0.35 2.88 -11.13
C PHE A 183 0.55 2.70 -9.62
N GLY A 184 0.53 1.46 -9.13
CA GLY A 184 0.57 1.13 -7.72
C GLY A 184 -0.80 1.33 -7.05
N GLY A 185 -0.82 1.43 -5.71
CA GLY A 185 -2.08 1.46 -4.95
C GLY A 185 -2.67 0.07 -4.76
N ASP A 186 -1.87 -0.97 -5.02
CA ASP A 186 -2.25 -2.34 -4.79
C ASP A 186 -2.11 -2.72 -3.31
N MET A 187 -3.00 -3.59 -2.88
CA MET A 187 -2.95 -4.24 -1.58
C MET A 187 -1.73 -5.16 -1.49
N VAL A 188 -1.10 -5.22 -0.32
CA VAL A 188 -0.03 -6.17 -0.02
C VAL A 188 -0.65 -7.56 0.21
N THR A 189 -0.44 -8.48 -0.73
CA THR A 189 -1.09 -9.80 -0.75
C THR A 189 -0.15 -10.97 -0.48
N ASN A 190 1.15 -10.73 -0.28
CA ASN A 190 2.18 -11.79 -0.19
C ASN A 190 1.90 -12.82 0.91
N LEU A 191 1.32 -12.40 2.04
CA LEU A 191 1.00 -13.29 3.16
C LEU A 191 -0.22 -14.20 2.90
N PHE A 192 -1.07 -13.84 1.94
CA PHE A 192 -2.31 -14.56 1.68
C PHE A 192 -2.11 -15.77 0.76
N PHE A 193 -1.16 -15.68 -0.17
CA PHE A 193 -0.93 -16.67 -1.21
C PHE A 193 0.30 -17.55 -0.91
N ASP A 194 0.07 -18.64 -0.16
CA ASP A 194 1.09 -19.68 0.05
C ASP A 194 1.23 -20.51 -1.25
N ASP A 195 2.41 -20.52 -1.85
CA ASP A 195 2.68 -21.23 -3.11
C ASP A 195 2.63 -22.77 -3.03
N ARG A 196 2.41 -23.31 -1.84
CA ARG A 196 2.11 -24.74 -1.61
C ARG A 196 0.62 -25.04 -1.68
N VAL A 197 -0.21 -24.02 -1.68
CA VAL A 197 -1.68 -24.12 -1.76
C VAL A 197 -2.22 -23.41 -2.98
N VAL A 198 -1.67 -22.23 -3.27
CA VAL A 198 -2.16 -21.32 -4.31
C VAL A 198 -1.19 -21.25 -5.48
N GLN A 199 -1.69 -21.49 -6.69
CA GLN A 199 -1.03 -21.13 -7.93
C GLN A 199 -1.52 -19.74 -8.35
N LYS A 200 -0.64 -18.76 -8.25
CA LYS A 200 -0.96 -17.36 -8.55
C LYS A 200 -0.51 -16.99 -9.97
N ALA A 201 -1.43 -16.39 -10.73
CA ALA A 201 -1.11 -15.60 -11.91
C ALA A 201 -1.44 -14.13 -11.62
N VAL A 202 -0.59 -13.21 -12.06
CA VAL A 202 -0.79 -11.77 -11.89
C VAL A 202 -1.09 -11.16 -13.24
N LEU A 203 -2.14 -10.37 -13.34
CA LEU A 203 -2.54 -9.64 -14.53
C LEU A 203 -2.51 -8.14 -14.24
N LEU A 204 -1.76 -7.40 -15.07
CA LEU A 204 -1.78 -5.95 -15.05
C LEU A 204 -3.07 -5.46 -15.73
N ALA A 205 -4.03 -4.96 -14.96
CA ALA A 205 -5.36 -4.60 -15.46
C ALA A 205 -5.29 -3.59 -16.61
N ASP A 206 -4.40 -2.61 -16.49
CA ASP A 206 -4.16 -1.56 -17.50
C ASP A 206 -3.67 -2.10 -18.85
N SER A 207 -3.15 -3.33 -18.91
CA SER A 207 -2.61 -3.92 -20.14
C SER A 207 -3.67 -4.63 -21.00
N VAL A 208 -4.88 -4.81 -20.49
CA VAL A 208 -5.91 -5.56 -21.20
C VAL A 208 -6.55 -4.69 -22.29
N ARG A 209 -6.53 -5.20 -23.53
CA ARG A 209 -7.17 -4.61 -24.69
C ARG A 209 -7.88 -5.71 -25.47
N GLY A 210 -9.21 -5.69 -25.48
CA GLY A 210 -10.00 -6.71 -26.17
C GLY A 210 -10.11 -8.02 -25.42
N GLU A 211 -10.04 -9.15 -26.13
CA GLU A 211 -10.21 -10.49 -25.55
C GLU A 211 -9.12 -10.85 -24.57
N LEU A 212 -9.50 -11.35 -23.40
CA LEU A 212 -8.60 -11.69 -22.31
C LEU A 212 -8.12 -13.15 -22.45
N SER A 213 -6.82 -13.32 -22.71
CA SER A 213 -6.15 -14.62 -22.66
C SER A 213 -5.29 -14.72 -21.41
N VAL A 214 -5.77 -15.50 -20.43
CA VAL A 214 -5.09 -15.73 -19.14
C VAL A 214 -5.09 -17.21 -18.80
N PRO A 215 -4.17 -17.68 -17.94
CA PRO A 215 -4.24 -19.06 -17.42
C PRO A 215 -5.59 -19.33 -16.73
N PRO A 216 -6.04 -20.58 -16.66
CA PRO A 216 -7.24 -20.94 -15.89
C PRO A 216 -7.13 -20.47 -14.44
N TYR A 217 -8.27 -20.05 -13.86
CA TYR A 217 -8.35 -19.63 -12.47
C TYR A 217 -9.72 -19.96 -11.85
N HIS A 218 -9.72 -20.23 -10.54
CA HIS A 218 -10.92 -20.48 -9.76
C HIS A 218 -11.47 -19.21 -9.11
N VAL A 219 -10.59 -18.24 -8.85
CA VAL A 219 -10.93 -16.96 -8.20
C VAL A 219 -10.17 -15.83 -8.89
N LEU A 220 -10.87 -14.72 -9.15
CA LEU A 220 -10.27 -13.46 -9.54
C LEU A 220 -10.18 -12.58 -8.29
N PHE A 221 -8.97 -12.22 -7.90
CA PHE A 221 -8.72 -11.35 -6.75
C PHE A 221 -8.27 -9.97 -7.22
N ASN A 222 -9.07 -8.94 -6.98
CA ASN A 222 -8.69 -7.57 -7.26
C ASN A 222 -7.83 -7.01 -6.11
N ALA A 223 -6.54 -6.85 -6.35
CA ALA A 223 -5.62 -6.23 -5.39
C ALA A 223 -5.55 -4.70 -5.53
N ILE A 224 -6.11 -4.12 -6.59
CA ILE A 224 -6.13 -2.66 -6.78
C ILE A 224 -7.07 -2.07 -5.74
N GLY A 225 -6.50 -1.40 -4.73
CA GLY A 225 -7.27 -0.98 -3.55
C GLY A 225 -7.35 0.53 -3.36
N ASP A 226 -6.55 1.34 -4.07
CA ASP A 226 -6.51 2.80 -3.94
C ASP A 226 -7.28 3.48 -5.08
N ALA A 227 -8.51 3.88 -4.79
CA ALA A 227 -9.37 4.58 -5.75
C ALA A 227 -8.86 5.98 -6.14
N ASP A 228 -8.16 6.69 -5.25
CA ASP A 228 -7.62 8.01 -5.54
C ASP A 228 -6.41 7.96 -6.49
N ARG A 229 -5.62 6.88 -6.40
CA ARG A 229 -4.40 6.70 -7.19
C ARG A 229 -4.63 5.95 -8.49
N SER A 230 -5.49 4.95 -8.46
CA SER A 230 -5.59 3.93 -9.51
C SER A 230 -6.99 3.83 -10.12
N ALA A 231 -7.74 4.95 -10.15
CA ALA A 231 -9.09 4.98 -10.73
C ALA A 231 -9.15 4.39 -12.14
N ALA A 232 -8.23 4.80 -13.04
CA ALA A 232 -8.18 4.30 -14.40
C ALA A 232 -7.91 2.78 -14.48
N SER A 233 -7.03 2.26 -13.61
CA SER A 233 -6.77 0.83 -13.52
C SER A 233 -7.99 0.07 -13.00
N LEU A 234 -8.72 0.65 -12.04
CA LEU A 234 -9.98 0.08 -11.54
C LEU A 234 -11.07 0.07 -12.59
N GLU A 235 -11.17 1.09 -13.45
CA GLU A 235 -12.10 1.10 -14.59
C GLU A 235 -11.80 -0.06 -15.56
N CYS A 236 -10.51 -0.32 -15.87
CA CYS A 236 -10.11 -1.49 -16.64
C CYS A 236 -10.47 -2.79 -15.91
N ALA A 237 -10.22 -2.85 -14.60
CA ALA A 237 -10.53 -4.01 -13.77
C ALA A 237 -12.05 -4.30 -13.69
N VAL A 238 -12.92 -3.28 -13.72
CA VAL A 238 -14.38 -3.46 -13.80
C VAL A 238 -14.78 -4.28 -15.02
N ALA A 239 -14.23 -3.93 -16.20
CA ALA A 239 -14.52 -4.67 -17.43
C ALA A 239 -14.01 -6.14 -17.36
N ILE A 240 -12.81 -6.35 -16.78
CA ILE A 240 -12.24 -7.68 -16.58
C ILE A 240 -13.10 -8.49 -15.62
N ALA A 241 -13.52 -7.90 -14.50
CA ALA A 241 -14.35 -8.55 -13.50
C ALA A 241 -15.73 -8.94 -14.06
N ALA A 242 -16.33 -8.07 -14.87
CA ALA A 242 -17.62 -8.34 -15.53
C ALA A 242 -17.56 -9.51 -16.53
N ALA A 243 -16.40 -9.73 -17.16
CA ALA A 243 -16.16 -10.84 -18.09
C ALA A 243 -15.66 -12.13 -17.38
N SER A 244 -15.38 -12.10 -16.07
CA SER A 244 -14.83 -13.22 -15.32
C SER A 244 -15.86 -14.34 -15.16
N PRO A 245 -15.53 -15.60 -15.50
CA PRO A 245 -16.38 -16.75 -15.23
C PRO A 245 -16.32 -17.20 -13.75
N ALA A 246 -15.37 -16.68 -12.98
CA ALA A 246 -15.12 -17.07 -11.60
C ALA A 246 -15.57 -15.98 -10.62
N ALA A 247 -15.70 -16.35 -9.35
CA ALA A 247 -16.00 -15.39 -8.28
C ALA A 247 -14.92 -14.30 -8.20
N VAL A 248 -15.36 -13.07 -8.01
CA VAL A 248 -14.49 -11.89 -7.90
C VAL A 248 -14.45 -11.45 -6.44
N ILE A 249 -13.25 -11.41 -5.87
CA ILE A 249 -12.99 -10.87 -4.53
C ILE A 249 -12.61 -9.41 -4.68
N ASN A 250 -13.18 -8.55 -3.87
CA ASN A 250 -13.06 -7.10 -3.92
C ASN A 250 -13.46 -6.53 -5.29
N GLN A 251 -14.76 -6.50 -5.54
CA GLN A 251 -15.33 -5.96 -6.78
C GLN A 251 -14.73 -4.59 -7.11
N PRO A 252 -14.08 -4.40 -8.29
CA PRO A 252 -13.43 -3.14 -8.62
C PRO A 252 -14.37 -1.93 -8.61
N ALA A 253 -15.64 -2.13 -8.97
CA ALA A 253 -16.67 -1.09 -8.91
C ALA A 253 -16.95 -0.60 -7.49
N ALA A 254 -16.89 -1.50 -6.48
CA ALA A 254 -17.01 -1.14 -5.08
C ALA A 254 -15.76 -0.41 -4.58
N VAL A 255 -14.57 -0.85 -5.00
CA VAL A 255 -13.31 -0.17 -4.66
C VAL A 255 -13.28 1.27 -5.19
N LEU A 256 -13.81 1.55 -6.39
CA LEU A 256 -13.93 2.90 -6.93
C LEU A 256 -14.70 3.87 -6.02
N GLN A 257 -15.58 3.34 -5.15
CA GLN A 257 -16.35 4.13 -4.20
C GLN A 257 -15.60 4.39 -2.88
N THR A 258 -14.35 3.93 -2.75
CA THR A 258 -13.56 4.08 -1.52
C THR A 258 -12.53 5.22 -1.57
N GLY A 259 -12.64 6.11 -2.57
CA GLY A 259 -11.85 7.34 -2.61
C GLY A 259 -12.01 8.13 -1.31
N ARG A 260 -10.95 8.80 -0.88
CA ARG A 260 -10.89 9.40 0.45
C ARG A 260 -12.01 10.41 0.73
N VAL A 261 -12.38 11.23 -0.25
CA VAL A 261 -13.46 12.20 -0.11
C VAL A 261 -14.81 11.51 -0.14
N GLU A 262 -15.02 10.65 -1.11
CA GLU A 262 -16.23 9.89 -1.36
C GLU A 262 -16.56 9.01 -0.15
N MET A 263 -15.56 8.31 0.37
CA MET A 263 -15.73 7.44 1.55
C MET A 263 -16.17 8.23 2.77
N MET A 264 -15.52 9.36 3.06
CA MET A 264 -15.91 10.21 4.19
C MET A 264 -17.33 10.77 4.04
N GLN A 265 -17.82 10.96 2.82
CA GLN A 265 -19.21 11.36 2.58
C GLN A 265 -20.20 10.22 2.80
N ARG A 266 -19.87 9.01 2.33
CA ARG A 266 -20.70 7.80 2.49
C ARG A 266 -20.88 7.39 3.95
N LEU A 267 -19.85 7.58 4.78
CA LEU A 267 -19.88 7.23 6.20
C LEU A 267 -20.72 8.17 7.07
N ARG A 268 -21.15 9.31 6.54
CA ARG A 268 -21.98 10.25 7.30
C ARG A 268 -23.32 9.62 7.68
N GLY A 269 -23.69 9.77 8.93
CA GLY A 269 -24.96 9.28 9.46
C GLY A 269 -24.89 7.92 10.16
N ILE A 270 -23.76 7.20 10.11
CA ILE A 270 -23.55 6.00 10.92
C ILE A 270 -23.49 6.41 12.40
N ASP A 271 -24.27 5.74 13.25
CA ASP A 271 -24.25 6.00 14.68
C ASP A 271 -22.96 5.53 15.35
N GLY A 272 -22.45 6.31 16.30
CA GLY A 272 -21.24 5.95 17.06
C GLY A 272 -19.92 6.31 16.40
N ILE A 273 -19.94 7.01 15.27
CA ILE A 273 -18.71 7.50 14.62
C ILE A 273 -18.72 9.02 14.46
N ARG A 274 -17.51 9.57 14.35
CA ARG A 274 -17.26 10.92 13.86
C ARG A 274 -16.37 10.84 12.62
N VAL A 275 -16.88 11.40 11.53
CA VAL A 275 -16.21 11.41 10.22
C VAL A 275 -15.68 12.81 9.98
N PRO A 276 -14.38 12.98 9.65
CA PRO A 276 -13.82 14.31 9.38
C PRO A 276 -14.41 14.89 8.10
N ARG A 277 -14.76 16.18 8.13
CA ARG A 277 -15.02 16.93 6.91
C ARG A 277 -13.78 16.84 6.03
N THR A 278 -13.96 16.35 4.80
CA THR A 278 -12.86 16.17 3.83
C THR A 278 -13.31 16.72 2.48
N GLN A 279 -12.50 17.59 1.87
CA GLN A 279 -12.80 18.19 0.57
C GLN A 279 -11.53 18.34 -0.27
N ARG A 280 -11.66 18.18 -1.59
CA ARG A 280 -10.63 18.60 -2.54
C ARG A 280 -10.71 20.10 -2.73
N ILE A 281 -9.55 20.74 -2.84
CA ILE A 281 -9.42 22.16 -3.11
C ILE A 281 -8.25 22.39 -4.07
N ALA A 282 -8.48 23.16 -5.11
CA ALA A 282 -7.41 23.59 -6.00
C ALA A 282 -6.42 24.46 -5.20
N ARG A 283 -5.12 24.22 -5.38
CA ARG A 283 -4.08 24.99 -4.67
C ARG A 283 -4.24 26.49 -4.87
N ALA A 284 -4.65 26.93 -6.06
CA ALA A 284 -4.88 28.33 -6.38
C ALA A 284 -6.03 28.98 -5.60
N GLU A 285 -6.98 28.15 -5.11
CA GLU A 285 -8.14 28.56 -4.31
C GLU A 285 -7.90 28.43 -2.80
N LEU A 286 -6.77 27.84 -2.40
CA LEU A 286 -6.50 27.55 -1.00
C LEU A 286 -6.20 28.85 -0.23
N SER A 287 -7.16 29.25 0.60
CA SER A 287 -7.00 30.38 1.51
C SER A 287 -7.78 30.15 2.81
N ALA A 288 -7.40 30.83 3.89
CA ALA A 288 -8.11 30.70 5.16
C ALA A 288 -9.58 31.11 5.04
N ALA A 289 -9.91 32.12 4.23
CA ALA A 289 -11.28 32.54 3.96
C ALA A 289 -12.07 31.47 3.25
N ALA A 290 -11.52 30.90 2.14
CA ALA A 290 -12.17 29.83 1.39
C ALA A 290 -12.39 28.58 2.23
N LEU A 291 -11.45 28.23 3.12
CA LEU A 291 -11.61 27.10 4.05
C LEU A 291 -12.72 27.38 5.08
N THR A 292 -12.79 28.60 5.62
CA THR A 292 -13.84 29.00 6.58
C THR A 292 -15.23 28.98 5.94
N GLU A 293 -15.37 29.51 4.72
CA GLU A 293 -16.62 29.44 3.93
C GLU A 293 -17.08 28.00 3.66
N ARG A 294 -16.13 27.09 3.48
CA ARG A 294 -16.37 25.65 3.32
C ARG A 294 -16.61 24.93 4.66
N GLY A 295 -16.61 25.68 5.77
CA GLY A 295 -16.93 25.21 7.13
C GLY A 295 -15.78 24.51 7.84
N PHE A 296 -14.52 24.74 7.44
CA PHE A 296 -13.35 24.27 8.18
C PHE A 296 -12.99 25.24 9.31
N THR A 297 -12.46 24.69 10.37
CA THR A 297 -11.88 25.43 11.51
C THR A 297 -10.45 24.97 11.73
N PHE A 298 -9.61 25.86 12.26
CA PHE A 298 -8.25 25.49 12.66
C PHE A 298 -8.23 24.91 14.09
N PRO A 299 -7.35 23.95 14.40
CA PRO A 299 -6.40 23.33 13.46
C PRO A 299 -7.09 22.41 12.44
N LEU A 300 -6.51 22.27 11.26
CA LEU A 300 -6.96 21.33 10.23
C LEU A 300 -5.76 20.63 9.58
N LEU A 301 -6.03 19.61 8.79
CA LEU A 301 -5.01 18.86 8.09
C LEU A 301 -5.06 19.17 6.59
N VAL A 302 -3.89 19.27 5.96
CA VAL A 302 -3.76 19.39 4.50
C VAL A 302 -2.84 18.31 3.97
N ARG A 303 -3.22 17.66 2.87
CA ARG A 303 -2.40 16.64 2.24
C ARG A 303 -2.52 16.61 0.72
N SER A 304 -1.50 16.09 0.04
CA SER A 304 -1.59 15.77 -1.38
C SER A 304 -2.37 14.46 -1.59
N PRO A 305 -3.28 14.39 -2.59
CA PRO A 305 -3.97 13.15 -2.95
C PRO A 305 -3.01 12.04 -3.41
N GLY A 306 -3.39 10.77 -3.26
CA GLY A 306 -2.63 9.62 -3.76
C GLY A 306 -1.33 9.31 -3.03
N HIS A 307 -1.07 9.91 -1.86
CA HIS A 307 0.08 9.62 -1.01
C HIS A 307 -0.34 8.89 0.26
N HIS A 308 0.53 7.98 0.74
CA HIS A 308 0.31 7.14 1.92
C HIS A 308 1.44 7.33 2.96
N ALA A 309 1.42 6.55 4.04
CA ALA A 309 2.43 6.52 5.10
C ALA A 309 2.69 7.87 5.79
N GLY A 310 1.74 8.82 5.69
CA GLY A 310 1.89 10.16 6.28
C GLY A 310 2.79 11.10 5.47
N ASP A 311 3.24 10.73 4.27
CA ASP A 311 3.96 11.62 3.38
C ASP A 311 3.03 12.70 2.81
N HIS A 312 3.60 13.87 2.54
CA HIS A 312 2.87 15.02 2.00
C HIS A 312 1.58 15.32 2.77
N PHE A 313 1.70 15.31 4.11
CA PHE A 313 0.61 15.47 5.06
C PHE A 313 1.04 16.40 6.19
N ALA A 314 0.34 17.52 6.37
CA ALA A 314 0.69 18.58 7.32
C ALA A 314 -0.51 18.95 8.22
N LEU A 315 -0.23 19.24 9.50
CA LEU A 315 -1.14 19.93 10.40
C LEU A 315 -0.96 21.43 10.24
N VAL A 316 -2.05 22.12 9.99
CA VAL A 316 -2.12 23.59 9.90
C VAL A 316 -2.75 24.08 11.20
N PRO A 317 -1.96 24.64 12.13
CA PRO A 317 -2.47 25.02 13.45
C PRO A 317 -3.39 26.23 13.40
N ASP A 318 -3.16 27.16 12.49
CA ASP A 318 -3.90 28.41 12.33
C ASP A 318 -3.84 28.94 10.89
N ALA A 319 -4.55 30.02 10.64
CA ALA A 319 -4.63 30.64 9.32
C ALA A 319 -3.27 31.20 8.82
N ALA A 320 -2.39 31.63 9.72
CA ALA A 320 -1.10 32.20 9.36
C ALA A 320 -0.11 31.11 8.85
N ALA A 321 -0.23 29.90 9.36
CA ALA A 321 0.61 28.77 8.94
C ALA A 321 0.18 28.11 7.62
N LEU A 322 -1.02 28.41 7.08
CA LEU A 322 -1.60 27.71 5.96
C LEU A 322 -0.72 27.72 4.71
N GLU A 323 -0.24 28.88 4.31
CA GLU A 323 0.58 29.04 3.10
C GLU A 323 1.90 28.28 3.20
N ALA A 324 2.60 28.43 4.34
CA ALA A 324 3.86 27.73 4.58
C ALA A 324 3.70 26.21 4.60
N CYS A 325 2.64 25.70 5.24
CA CYS A 325 2.33 24.26 5.25
C CYS A 325 2.01 23.76 3.84
N ALA A 326 1.15 24.47 3.11
CA ALA A 326 0.75 24.09 1.75
C ALA A 326 1.94 24.10 0.77
N ALA A 327 2.89 25.02 0.92
CA ALA A 327 4.09 25.10 0.07
C ALA A 327 4.98 23.85 0.15
N THR A 328 4.92 23.10 1.24
CA THR A 328 5.68 21.85 1.41
C THR A 328 5.05 20.63 0.70
N LEU A 329 3.84 20.77 0.21
CA LEU A 329 3.06 19.68 -0.37
C LEU A 329 3.08 19.76 -1.90
N PRO A 330 3.29 18.66 -2.65
CA PRO A 330 3.21 18.65 -4.11
C PRO A 330 1.76 18.66 -4.63
N GLY A 331 1.63 18.93 -5.94
CA GLY A 331 0.37 18.80 -6.67
C GLY A 331 -0.41 20.11 -6.82
N ALA A 332 -1.28 20.15 -7.84
CA ALA A 332 -2.17 21.28 -8.13
C ALA A 332 -3.44 21.27 -7.28
N GLU A 333 -3.79 20.13 -6.70
CA GLU A 333 -4.92 19.94 -5.79
C GLU A 333 -4.43 19.41 -4.44
N LEU A 334 -5.13 19.79 -3.38
CA LEU A 334 -4.90 19.33 -2.03
C LEU A 334 -6.22 18.84 -1.41
N LEU A 335 -6.12 18.02 -0.39
CA LEU A 335 -7.25 17.67 0.49
C LEU A 335 -7.16 18.50 1.75
N ALA A 336 -8.21 19.25 2.04
CA ALA A 336 -8.44 19.84 3.35
C ALA A 336 -9.25 18.84 4.20
N ILE A 337 -8.79 18.55 5.41
CA ILE A 337 -9.37 17.53 6.29
C ILE A 337 -9.53 18.13 7.69
N GLU A 338 -10.72 18.00 8.28
CA GLU A 338 -10.97 18.37 9.68
C GLU A 338 -10.02 17.58 10.59
N TYR A 339 -9.39 18.27 11.53
CA TYR A 339 -8.57 17.60 12.53
C TYR A 339 -9.46 17.00 13.62
N LEU A 340 -9.41 15.69 13.77
CA LEU A 340 -10.05 14.96 14.86
C LEU A 340 -8.99 14.66 15.93
N ASP A 341 -9.19 15.23 17.13
CA ASP A 341 -8.26 15.01 18.25
C ASP A 341 -8.53 13.66 18.93
N ALA A 342 -7.63 12.72 18.73
CA ALA A 342 -7.67 11.37 19.30
C ALA A 342 -6.72 11.20 20.49
N ARG A 343 -6.38 12.29 21.19
CA ARG A 343 -5.56 12.21 22.41
C ARG A 343 -6.34 11.62 23.57
N GLY A 344 -5.76 10.60 24.17
CA GLY A 344 -6.24 10.04 25.42
C GLY A 344 -6.03 10.98 26.62
N PRO A 345 -6.43 10.55 27.83
CA PRO A 345 -6.23 11.31 29.05
C PRO A 345 -4.77 11.60 29.40
N ASP A 346 -3.87 10.74 28.94
CA ASP A 346 -2.40 10.83 29.06
C ASP A 346 -1.75 11.76 28.03
N GLY A 347 -2.54 12.34 27.09
CA GLY A 347 -2.07 13.20 26.02
C GLY A 347 -1.50 12.46 24.81
N ALA A 348 -1.37 11.13 24.84
CA ALA A 348 -0.93 10.34 23.71
C ALA A 348 -2.06 10.12 22.71
N VAL A 349 -1.72 10.15 21.42
CA VAL A 349 -2.63 9.86 20.32
C VAL A 349 -2.59 8.36 20.03
N ARG A 350 -3.76 7.77 19.88
CA ARG A 350 -3.94 6.36 19.55
C ARG A 350 -4.58 6.20 18.18
N LYS A 351 -3.96 5.36 17.36
CA LYS A 351 -4.51 4.95 16.07
C LYS A 351 -4.61 3.44 16.04
N TYR A 352 -5.83 2.97 15.96
CA TYR A 352 -6.17 1.55 15.85
C TYR A 352 -6.44 1.18 14.40
N ARG A 353 -6.10 -0.05 14.01
CA ARG A 353 -6.45 -0.63 12.72
C ARG A 353 -7.21 -1.94 12.91
N VAL A 354 -8.32 -2.02 12.19
CA VAL A 354 -9.05 -3.28 11.98
C VAL A 354 -9.09 -3.59 10.50
N VAL A 355 -9.16 -4.87 10.15
CA VAL A 355 -9.50 -5.33 8.82
C VAL A 355 -10.78 -6.16 8.86
N TRP A 356 -11.50 -6.10 7.76
CA TRP A 356 -12.71 -6.87 7.51
C TRP A 356 -12.38 -7.94 6.47
N VAL A 357 -12.73 -9.18 6.79
CA VAL A 357 -12.54 -10.31 5.88
C VAL A 357 -13.82 -11.13 5.90
N ASP A 358 -14.48 -11.21 4.78
CA ASP A 358 -15.68 -12.05 4.54
C ASP A 358 -16.71 -11.96 5.68
N GLY A 359 -17.08 -10.75 6.08
CA GLY A 359 -18.11 -10.53 7.11
C GLY A 359 -17.62 -10.46 8.55
N GLN A 360 -16.33 -10.56 8.82
CA GLN A 360 -15.75 -10.53 10.16
C GLN A 360 -14.69 -9.45 10.34
N LEU A 361 -14.66 -8.83 11.53
CA LEU A 361 -13.65 -7.83 11.93
C LEU A 361 -12.49 -8.50 12.67
N TYR A 362 -11.28 -8.07 12.31
CA TYR A 362 -10.03 -8.54 12.92
C TYR A 362 -9.18 -7.33 13.33
N PRO A 363 -8.77 -7.19 14.60
CA PRO A 363 -7.81 -6.19 15.01
C PRO A 363 -6.42 -6.56 14.45
N VAL A 364 -5.67 -5.55 13.98
CA VAL A 364 -4.38 -5.75 13.30
C VAL A 364 -3.24 -5.09 14.05
N HIS A 365 -3.41 -3.84 14.47
CA HIS A 365 -2.42 -3.13 15.29
C HIS A 365 -3.03 -1.90 15.98
N ALA A 366 -2.36 -1.44 17.03
CA ALA A 366 -2.51 -0.10 17.57
C ALA A 366 -1.15 0.62 17.53
N ALA A 367 -1.16 1.88 17.14
CA ALA A 367 0.02 2.73 17.15
C ALA A 367 -0.22 3.89 18.11
N ILE A 368 0.71 4.13 19.04
CA ILE A 368 0.59 5.12 20.11
C ILE A 368 1.80 6.06 20.02
N ALA A 369 1.55 7.37 20.01
CA ALA A 369 2.60 8.37 19.96
C ALA A 369 2.17 9.68 20.65
N PRO A 370 3.10 10.49 21.15
CA PRO A 370 2.78 11.81 21.73
C PRO A 370 2.40 12.86 20.67
N GLN A 371 2.75 12.61 19.39
CA GLN A 371 2.46 13.54 18.29
C GLN A 371 1.15 13.19 17.60
N TRP A 372 0.51 14.19 17.00
CA TRP A 372 -0.73 14.04 16.23
C TRP A 372 -0.60 13.09 15.04
N LYS A 373 0.58 13.02 14.41
CA LYS A 373 0.87 12.19 13.25
C LYS A 373 1.34 10.82 13.71
N VAL A 374 0.40 9.93 13.94
CA VAL A 374 0.67 8.55 14.35
C VAL A 374 0.71 7.64 13.15
N HIS A 375 1.83 6.98 12.93
CA HIS A 375 2.00 5.98 11.90
C HIS A 375 2.66 4.72 12.47
N TYR A 376 2.31 3.53 11.96
CA TYR A 376 2.81 2.24 12.40
C TYR A 376 4.34 2.20 12.58
N PHE A 377 5.09 2.76 11.61
CA PHE A 377 6.56 2.74 11.61
C PHE A 377 7.22 3.86 12.41
N SER A 378 6.50 4.92 12.76
CA SER A 378 7.03 6.08 13.48
C SER A 378 6.45 6.28 14.86
N ALA A 379 5.57 5.38 15.30
CA ALA A 379 4.96 5.41 16.62
C ALA A 379 5.98 5.00 17.70
N ASP A 380 5.78 5.52 18.91
CA ASP A 380 6.63 5.25 20.07
C ASP A 380 6.28 3.90 20.71
N MET A 381 6.52 2.83 19.94
CA MET A 381 6.17 1.46 20.35
C MET A 381 7.41 0.65 20.76
N THR A 382 8.57 0.94 20.18
CA THR A 382 9.80 0.15 20.40
C THR A 382 10.30 0.29 21.82
N ASP A 383 10.34 1.52 22.34
CA ASP A 383 10.90 1.83 23.65
C ASP A 383 9.85 1.80 24.77
N ARG A 384 8.57 1.64 24.44
CA ARG A 384 7.44 1.70 25.38
C ARG A 384 6.74 0.35 25.53
N ALA A 385 7.11 -0.37 26.57
CA ALA A 385 6.50 -1.67 26.89
C ALA A 385 5.01 -1.56 27.26
N ASP A 386 4.62 -0.46 27.89
CA ASP A 386 3.23 -0.14 28.22
C ASP A 386 2.36 0.07 26.97
N HIS A 387 2.87 0.76 25.93
CA HIS A 387 2.19 0.89 24.64
C HIS A 387 2.01 -0.48 23.96
N ARG A 388 3.02 -1.35 24.02
CA ARG A 388 2.90 -2.71 23.47
C ARG A 388 1.89 -3.57 24.24
N ALA A 389 1.79 -3.40 25.55
CA ALA A 389 0.81 -4.09 26.37
C ALA A 389 -0.62 -3.64 26.01
N GLU A 390 -0.84 -2.32 25.84
CA GLU A 390 -2.12 -1.77 25.36
C GLU A 390 -2.49 -2.29 23.97
N GLU A 391 -1.53 -2.36 23.05
CA GLU A 391 -1.76 -2.97 21.75
C GLU A 391 -2.14 -4.45 21.86
N ALA A 392 -1.46 -5.23 22.71
CA ALA A 392 -1.77 -6.64 22.92
C ALA A 392 -3.19 -6.85 23.45
N GLU A 393 -3.66 -6.00 24.36
CA GLU A 393 -5.04 -6.01 24.87
C GLU A 393 -6.04 -5.73 23.73
N PHE A 394 -5.78 -4.74 22.90
CA PHE A 394 -6.62 -4.45 21.71
C PHE A 394 -6.68 -5.62 20.73
N LEU A 395 -5.54 -6.29 20.48
CA LEU A 395 -5.45 -7.44 19.58
C LEU A 395 -6.21 -8.67 20.11
N ASP A 396 -6.32 -8.80 21.44
CA ASP A 396 -7.07 -9.88 22.08
C ASP A 396 -8.57 -9.56 22.18
N ASP A 397 -8.92 -8.35 22.59
CA ASP A 397 -10.31 -7.90 22.74
C ASP A 397 -10.56 -6.48 22.19
N ILE A 398 -11.01 -6.42 20.95
CA ILE A 398 -11.42 -5.17 20.29
C ILE A 398 -12.54 -4.45 21.05
N VAL A 399 -13.42 -5.19 21.75
CA VAL A 399 -14.57 -4.61 22.46
C VAL A 399 -14.11 -3.84 23.69
N ALA A 400 -13.01 -4.23 24.32
CA ALA A 400 -12.43 -3.50 25.44
C ALA A 400 -12.10 -2.04 25.07
N VAL A 401 -11.66 -1.81 23.83
CA VAL A 401 -11.30 -0.47 23.33
C VAL A 401 -12.51 0.25 22.73
N THR A 402 -13.29 -0.43 21.88
CA THR A 402 -14.34 0.22 21.07
C THR A 402 -15.71 0.22 21.74
N GLY A 403 -15.89 -0.62 22.76
CA GLY A 403 -17.22 -0.93 23.28
C GLY A 403 -18.10 -1.62 22.23
N ARG A 404 -19.28 -2.09 22.64
CA ARG A 404 -20.22 -2.76 21.72
C ARG A 404 -20.81 -1.82 20.67
N ARG A 405 -20.95 -0.52 20.98
CA ARG A 405 -21.44 0.49 20.03
C ARG A 405 -20.40 0.74 18.94
N GLY A 406 -19.15 0.95 19.31
CA GLY A 406 -18.06 1.16 18.36
C GLY A 406 -17.81 -0.06 17.48
N LEU A 407 -17.85 -1.28 18.05
CA LEU A 407 -17.73 -2.51 17.25
C LEU A 407 -18.83 -2.61 16.19
N ARG A 408 -20.10 -2.31 16.54
CA ARG A 408 -21.20 -2.31 15.56
C ARG A 408 -20.99 -1.26 14.48
N ALA A 409 -20.55 -0.07 14.87
CA ALA A 409 -20.27 1.01 13.92
C ALA A 409 -19.15 0.63 12.95
N LEU A 410 -18.06 0.01 13.42
CA LEU A 410 -16.99 -0.49 12.55
C LEU A 410 -17.47 -1.57 11.58
N ALA A 411 -18.34 -2.49 12.04
CA ALA A 411 -18.94 -3.49 11.18
C ALA A 411 -19.87 -2.87 10.12
N GLU A 412 -20.64 -1.85 10.49
CA GLU A 412 -21.52 -1.10 9.56
C GLU A 412 -20.71 -0.36 8.50
N ILE A 413 -19.58 0.28 8.88
CA ILE A 413 -18.64 0.91 7.93
C ILE A 413 -18.17 -0.11 6.90
N CYS A 414 -17.68 -1.28 7.35
CA CYS A 414 -17.14 -2.30 6.46
C CYS A 414 -18.22 -2.90 5.56
N ALA A 415 -19.42 -3.14 6.09
CA ALA A 415 -20.55 -3.60 5.31
C ALA A 415 -20.98 -2.59 4.21
N LEU A 416 -20.94 -1.28 4.54
CA LEU A 416 -21.23 -0.21 3.58
C LEU A 416 -20.22 -0.16 2.42
N MET A 417 -18.99 -0.61 2.63
CA MET A 417 -17.96 -0.65 1.59
C MET A 417 -18.24 -1.72 0.53
N GLU A 418 -19.03 -2.74 0.83
CA GLU A 418 -19.38 -3.85 -0.07
C GLU A 418 -18.15 -4.60 -0.60
N LEU A 419 -17.12 -4.73 0.24
CA LEU A 419 -15.86 -5.40 -0.07
C LEU A 419 -15.69 -6.66 0.77
N ASP A 420 -15.07 -7.67 0.16
CA ASP A 420 -14.71 -8.91 0.85
C ASP A 420 -13.51 -8.71 1.79
N TYR A 421 -12.59 -7.80 1.43
CA TYR A 421 -11.45 -7.37 2.23
C TYR A 421 -11.33 -5.85 2.20
N CYS A 422 -11.37 -5.24 3.35
CA CYS A 422 -11.11 -3.81 3.54
C CYS A 422 -10.65 -3.55 4.97
N GLY A 423 -10.43 -2.29 5.35
CA GLY A 423 -10.12 -1.98 6.73
C GLY A 423 -10.32 -0.51 7.08
N VAL A 424 -10.22 -0.24 8.38
CA VAL A 424 -10.47 1.08 8.98
C VAL A 424 -9.33 1.43 9.92
N ASP A 425 -8.74 2.61 9.72
CA ASP A 425 -7.88 3.29 10.69
C ASP A 425 -8.75 4.28 11.48
N PHE A 426 -8.72 4.18 12.80
CA PHE A 426 -9.56 4.98 13.67
C PHE A 426 -8.89 5.36 15.00
N GLY A 427 -9.41 6.37 15.64
CA GLY A 427 -9.19 6.68 17.05
C GLY A 427 -10.46 6.45 17.86
N VAL A 428 -10.36 6.60 19.17
CA VAL A 428 -11.52 6.56 20.08
C VAL A 428 -11.52 7.85 20.91
N ASP A 429 -12.65 8.55 20.90
CA ASP A 429 -12.85 9.73 21.71
C ASP A 429 -13.10 9.35 23.18
N ARG A 430 -13.09 10.33 24.09
CA ARG A 430 -13.29 10.16 25.54
C ARG A 430 -14.66 9.59 25.91
N ASP A 431 -15.65 9.79 25.06
CA ASP A 431 -17.01 9.26 25.22
C ASP A 431 -17.24 7.91 24.51
N GLY A 432 -16.18 7.33 23.92
CA GLY A 432 -16.23 6.07 23.20
C GLY A 432 -16.68 6.19 21.75
N THR A 433 -16.80 7.41 21.19
CA THR A 433 -17.09 7.64 19.77
C THR A 433 -15.86 7.26 18.92
N ILE A 434 -16.09 6.53 17.84
CA ILE A 434 -15.04 6.16 16.89
C ILE A 434 -14.73 7.35 15.97
N LEU A 435 -13.48 7.78 15.98
CA LEU A 435 -12.94 8.85 15.12
C LEU A 435 -12.34 8.24 13.88
N ILE A 436 -12.94 8.45 12.71
CA ILE A 436 -12.48 7.82 11.46
C ILE A 436 -11.30 8.60 10.88
N PHE A 437 -10.18 7.93 10.62
CA PHE A 437 -9.02 8.50 9.93
C PHE A 437 -8.96 8.06 8.47
N GLU A 438 -9.24 6.77 8.22
CA GLU A 438 -9.20 6.18 6.88
C GLU A 438 -10.04 4.90 6.84
N ALA A 439 -10.74 4.67 5.71
CA ALA A 439 -11.40 3.41 5.40
C ALA A 439 -11.17 3.11 3.92
N ASN A 440 -10.53 1.99 3.59
CA ASN A 440 -10.18 1.63 2.21
C ASN A 440 -9.86 0.13 2.06
N ALA A 441 -9.54 -0.28 0.82
CA ALA A 441 -9.20 -1.64 0.45
C ALA A 441 -7.68 -1.93 0.45
N THR A 442 -6.81 -0.96 0.83
CA THR A 442 -5.34 -1.13 0.78
C THR A 442 -4.71 -1.49 2.12
N MET A 443 -5.50 -1.78 3.15
CA MET A 443 -4.99 -2.02 4.50
C MET A 443 -4.01 -3.19 4.54
N ALA A 444 -2.74 -2.88 4.75
CA ALA A 444 -1.67 -3.86 4.79
C ALA A 444 -1.62 -4.58 6.15
N VAL A 445 -1.31 -5.86 6.08
CA VAL A 445 -1.06 -6.74 7.22
C VAL A 445 0.37 -7.24 7.13
N TYR A 446 1.11 -7.22 8.24
CA TYR A 446 2.50 -7.64 8.31
C TYR A 446 2.69 -8.70 9.40
N SER A 447 3.36 -9.80 9.06
CA SER A 447 3.69 -10.85 10.03
C SER A 447 4.96 -10.46 10.80
N PRO A 448 4.95 -10.49 12.13
CA PRO A 448 6.15 -10.20 12.94
C PRO A 448 7.18 -11.32 12.81
N GLU A 449 8.44 -10.99 13.12
CA GLU A 449 9.51 -11.96 13.23
C GLU A 449 9.27 -12.89 14.41
N ALA A 450 9.57 -14.19 14.23
CA ALA A 450 9.47 -15.18 15.30
C ALA A 450 10.49 -14.90 16.40
N GLY A 451 10.06 -14.93 17.66
CA GLY A 451 10.91 -14.68 18.83
C GLY A 451 11.31 -13.22 19.04
N GLY A 452 10.83 -12.30 18.20
CA GLY A 452 11.08 -10.87 18.35
C GLY A 452 10.13 -10.19 19.35
N MET A 453 10.39 -8.92 19.67
CA MET A 453 9.55 -8.13 20.59
C MET A 453 8.10 -7.96 20.12
N TRP A 454 7.81 -8.19 18.83
CA TRP A 454 6.51 -8.09 18.19
C TRP A 454 5.78 -9.43 18.08
N GLU A 455 6.31 -10.50 18.64
CA GLU A 455 5.73 -11.86 18.56
C GLU A 455 4.27 -11.92 19.03
N TYR A 456 3.87 -11.11 19.99
CA TYR A 456 2.49 -11.04 20.48
C TYR A 456 1.46 -10.68 19.38
N ARG A 457 1.88 -10.01 18.30
CA ARG A 457 1.01 -9.69 17.15
C ARG A 457 0.67 -10.91 16.29
N ARG A 458 1.49 -11.96 16.33
CA ARG A 458 1.41 -13.11 15.42
C ARG A 458 0.04 -13.75 15.41
N VAL A 459 -0.54 -14.00 16.57
CA VAL A 459 -1.84 -14.67 16.69
C VAL A 459 -2.94 -13.89 15.97
N ALA A 460 -2.98 -12.57 16.12
CA ALA A 460 -3.96 -11.72 15.46
C ALA A 460 -3.75 -11.73 13.92
N ILE A 461 -2.50 -11.63 13.48
CA ILE A 461 -2.15 -11.64 12.05
C ILE A 461 -2.46 -13.01 11.40
N ASP A 462 -2.14 -14.11 12.08
CA ASP A 462 -2.42 -15.46 11.59
C ASP A 462 -3.94 -15.71 11.45
N ARG A 463 -4.77 -15.12 12.33
CA ARG A 463 -6.25 -15.15 12.19
C ARG A 463 -6.70 -14.47 10.90
N VAL A 464 -6.13 -13.30 10.55
CA VAL A 464 -6.44 -12.61 9.29
C VAL A 464 -6.03 -13.44 8.09
N ILE A 465 -4.81 -14.00 8.10
CA ILE A 465 -4.29 -14.83 7.01
C ILE A 465 -5.19 -16.07 6.82
N ALA A 466 -5.56 -16.73 7.91
CA ALA A 466 -6.44 -17.89 7.87
C ALA A 466 -7.83 -17.53 7.31
N ALA A 467 -8.39 -16.38 7.71
CA ALA A 467 -9.69 -15.91 7.22
C ALA A 467 -9.67 -15.62 5.71
N VAL A 468 -8.61 -14.93 5.21
CA VAL A 468 -8.48 -14.67 3.77
C VAL A 468 -8.32 -15.98 2.98
N ARG A 469 -7.55 -16.94 3.48
CA ARG A 469 -7.38 -18.24 2.85
C ARG A 469 -8.69 -19.05 2.84
N ALA A 470 -9.45 -19.03 3.93
CA ALA A 470 -10.78 -19.67 3.99
C ALA A 470 -11.74 -19.04 2.99
N MET A 471 -11.78 -17.70 2.91
CA MET A 471 -12.57 -16.96 1.91
C MET A 471 -12.19 -17.38 0.48
N LEU A 472 -10.90 -17.47 0.16
CA LEU A 472 -10.43 -17.91 -1.17
C LEU A 472 -10.93 -19.32 -1.51
N VAL A 473 -10.84 -20.27 -0.59
CA VAL A 473 -11.31 -21.64 -0.78
C VAL A 473 -12.81 -21.64 -1.01
N THR A 474 -13.60 -20.98 -0.16
CA THR A 474 -15.07 -20.92 -0.29
C THR A 474 -15.49 -20.33 -1.64
N ARG A 475 -14.83 -19.26 -2.12
CA ARG A 475 -15.12 -18.67 -3.43
C ARG A 475 -14.72 -19.60 -4.59
N ALA A 476 -13.64 -20.37 -4.43
CA ALA A 476 -13.16 -21.29 -5.45
C ALA A 476 -14.04 -22.56 -5.59
N GLU A 477 -14.65 -23.03 -4.51
CA GLU A 477 -15.56 -24.16 -4.52
C GLU A 477 -16.76 -23.92 -5.45
N THR A 478 -17.21 -22.68 -5.57
CA THR A 478 -18.26 -22.29 -6.52
C THR A 478 -17.83 -22.44 -7.98
N ALA A 479 -16.53 -22.46 -8.26
CA ALA A 479 -15.94 -22.68 -9.58
C ALA A 479 -15.44 -24.13 -9.79
N GLY A 480 -15.83 -25.06 -8.92
CA GLY A 480 -15.49 -26.48 -9.03
C GLY A 480 -14.15 -26.91 -8.42
N TYR A 481 -13.51 -26.03 -7.65
CA TYR A 481 -12.34 -26.44 -6.86
C TYR A 481 -12.78 -27.36 -5.72
N ALA A 482 -12.12 -28.51 -5.58
CA ALA A 482 -12.31 -29.41 -4.44
C ALA A 482 -11.05 -29.34 -3.57
N ALA A 483 -11.16 -28.78 -2.35
CA ALA A 483 -10.11 -28.85 -1.36
C ALA A 483 -9.89 -30.31 -0.94
N VAL A 484 -8.66 -30.81 -1.02
CA VAL A 484 -8.27 -32.17 -0.62
C VAL A 484 -7.84 -32.19 0.83
#